data_81d4ae955b97fd387500d00a581913ab
#
_entry.id   81d4ae955b97fd387500d00a581913ab
#
_cell.length_a   1.000
_cell.length_b   1.000
_cell.length_c   1.000
_cell.angle_alpha   90.00
_cell.angle_beta   90.00
_cell.angle_gamma   90.00
#
_symmetry.space_group_name_H-M   'P 1'
#
loop_
_entity.id
_entity.type
_entity.pdbx_description
1 polymer ?
#
loop_
_entity_poly.entity_id
_entity_poly.type
_entity_poly.pdbx_seq_one_letter_code
_entity_poly.pdbx_strand_id
1 'polypeptide(L)'
;MTDQTRQRLTFVLLLILSALTTLTVISPSQAATWEVREGESIQAAVKQAADGDTILVYPGVYSETVYVDKDDITLKGVVVEGEWPNLDGDHHLNDAILYSGNGFSVEWFKITHFKGNAIMGQAGNNFSIRNNWIVDTGVYGIFPEFGENGLIENNVVSGIEDAAIYVGMSDHIDVRNNHVFDNVAGIEIENSRHALVEGNIAQNNTGGILVFITPGLPIKTSYDAIIRRNTVIDNNTPNFGIPGSLVSTIPAGTGMIVLAGDDVIIEDNIISGNNTAGIIVTSQDFATDVAGDPESDPNPDRVQIRDNVMFNNGNDPVMDVKALMLTQFSTQGPDILAYKGAAESERQSCISRRDAYRTFGLGDWQDCDSPTVRAADAVASSQAPTGTSRDILTKMLPEPAAPRVITVDASGAELVYQGICAGCHTYNVRMIGPPVLAIQAQYGNDAAALAAYIAAPVKHRPDFPAMPPQDHLSEAMRLKVAEHMLAVSQ
;
A
#
# COMPACT_ATOMS: atom_id res chain seq x y z
N MET A 1 -8.57 -75.98 25.08
CA MET A 1 -9.00 -74.53 25.10
C MET A 1 -10.48 -74.55 25.44
N THR A 2 -10.84 -74.07 26.61
CA THR A 2 -12.23 -74.02 27.07
C THR A 2 -13.04 -73.01 26.36
N ASP A 3 -14.33 -73.20 26.22
CA ASP A 3 -15.30 -72.42 25.54
C ASP A 3 -15.28 -70.88 25.99
N GLN A 4 -14.93 -70.69 27.24
CA GLN A 4 -14.72 -69.34 27.78
C GLN A 4 -13.54 -68.54 27.16
N THR A 5 -12.51 -69.25 26.74
CA THR A 5 -11.32 -68.65 26.11
C THR A 5 -11.63 -68.23 24.65
N ARG A 6 -12.49 -68.97 23.96
CA ARG A 6 -12.97 -68.67 22.63
C ARG A 6 -13.92 -67.46 22.65
N GLN A 7 -14.83 -67.37 23.60
CA GLN A 7 -15.74 -66.19 23.72
C GLN A 7 -14.99 -64.92 24.07
N ARG A 8 -13.97 -64.98 24.92
CA ARG A 8 -13.14 -63.78 25.21
C ARG A 8 -12.31 -63.29 24.03
N LEU A 9 -11.74 -64.23 23.23
CA LEU A 9 -11.02 -63.84 22.01
C LEU A 9 -11.91 -63.25 20.95
N THR A 10 -13.15 -63.77 20.79
CA THR A 10 -14.13 -63.24 19.84
C THR A 10 -14.63 -61.85 20.25
N PHE A 11 -14.79 -61.58 21.56
CA PHE A 11 -15.19 -60.28 22.07
C PHE A 11 -14.08 -59.21 21.94
N VAL A 12 -12.82 -59.61 22.16
CA VAL A 12 -11.66 -58.72 21.99
C VAL A 12 -11.41 -58.41 20.50
N LEU A 13 -11.61 -59.39 19.60
CA LEU A 13 -11.51 -59.15 18.14
C LEU A 13 -12.63 -58.25 17.63
N LEU A 14 -13.86 -58.39 18.14
CA LEU A 14 -14.97 -57.51 17.80
C LEU A 14 -14.80 -56.07 18.31
N LEU A 15 -14.20 -55.88 19.50
CA LEU A 15 -13.87 -54.57 20.05
C LEU A 15 -12.71 -53.89 19.30
N ILE A 16 -11.74 -54.66 18.82
CA ILE A 16 -10.66 -54.11 17.99
C ILE A 16 -11.15 -53.75 16.57
N LEU A 17 -12.08 -54.56 16.01
CA LEU A 17 -12.69 -54.23 14.70
C LEU A 17 -13.63 -53.00 14.77
N SER A 18 -14.31 -52.74 15.90
CA SER A 18 -15.16 -51.56 16.07
C SER A 18 -14.37 -50.27 16.37
N ALA A 19 -13.12 -50.38 16.86
CA ALA A 19 -12.22 -49.23 17.08
C ALA A 19 -11.46 -48.82 15.81
N LEU A 20 -11.48 -49.61 14.73
CA LEU A 20 -10.80 -49.32 13.46
C LEU A 20 -11.69 -48.60 12.43
N THR A 21 -12.97 -48.35 12.73
CA THR A 21 -13.90 -47.75 11.74
C THR A 21 -14.18 -46.25 11.92
N THR A 22 -13.39 -45.54 12.72
CA THR A 22 -13.54 -44.07 12.83
C THR A 22 -12.25 -43.31 12.68
N LEU A 23 -11.28 -43.80 11.90
CA LEU A 23 -10.35 -42.90 11.25
C LEU A 23 -11.10 -42.30 10.05
N THR A 24 -11.83 -41.23 10.30
CA THR A 24 -12.17 -40.27 9.23
C THR A 24 -10.83 -39.77 8.73
N VAL A 25 -10.37 -40.31 7.62
CA VAL A 25 -9.35 -39.68 6.81
C VAL A 25 -9.97 -38.36 6.41
N ILE A 26 -9.62 -37.29 7.14
CA ILE A 26 -9.84 -35.92 6.66
C ILE A 26 -8.92 -35.83 5.45
N SER A 27 -9.44 -36.16 4.27
CA SER A 27 -8.79 -35.80 3.03
C SER A 27 -8.68 -34.29 3.05
N PRO A 28 -7.47 -33.71 2.83
CA PRO A 28 -7.40 -32.27 2.65
C PRO A 28 -8.43 -31.92 1.57
N SER A 29 -9.29 -30.96 1.86
CA SER A 29 -10.22 -30.43 0.87
C SER A 29 -9.37 -30.00 -0.33
N GLN A 30 -9.61 -30.60 -1.47
CA GLN A 30 -8.94 -30.17 -2.69
C GLN A 30 -9.48 -28.79 -3.01
N ALA A 31 -8.60 -27.80 -3.23
CA ALA A 31 -9.00 -26.46 -3.63
C ALA A 31 -9.98 -26.52 -4.80
N ALA A 32 -11.12 -25.89 -4.63
CA ALA A 32 -12.17 -25.83 -5.65
C ALA A 32 -11.94 -24.62 -6.59
N THR A 33 -12.52 -24.73 -7.78
CA THR A 33 -12.56 -23.61 -8.72
C THR A 33 -14.02 -23.20 -8.92
N TRP A 34 -14.28 -21.92 -8.70
CA TRP A 34 -15.57 -21.27 -8.89
C TRP A 34 -15.51 -20.45 -10.16
N GLU A 35 -16.45 -20.63 -11.08
CA GLU A 35 -16.54 -19.82 -12.29
C GLU A 35 -17.61 -18.75 -12.10
N VAL A 36 -17.27 -17.50 -12.47
CA VAL A 36 -18.18 -16.35 -12.43
C VAL A 36 -18.24 -15.72 -13.81
N ARG A 37 -19.45 -15.58 -14.35
CA ARG A 37 -19.72 -15.02 -15.66
C ARG A 37 -20.51 -13.72 -15.55
N GLU A 38 -20.53 -12.93 -16.61
CA GLU A 38 -21.29 -11.68 -16.64
C GLU A 38 -22.75 -11.89 -16.18
N GLY A 39 -23.20 -11.02 -15.29
CA GLY A 39 -24.52 -11.12 -14.64
C GLY A 39 -24.55 -11.98 -13.37
N GLU A 40 -23.44 -12.63 -13.02
CA GLU A 40 -23.24 -13.31 -11.74
C GLU A 40 -22.43 -12.44 -10.78
N SER A 41 -22.39 -12.77 -9.49
CA SER A 41 -21.69 -12.00 -8.46
C SER A 41 -20.40 -12.69 -8.04
N ILE A 42 -19.27 -11.97 -8.13
CA ILE A 42 -17.96 -12.39 -7.63
C ILE A 42 -18.04 -12.55 -6.11
N GLN A 43 -18.66 -11.59 -5.40
CA GLN A 43 -18.83 -11.65 -3.95
C GLN A 43 -19.64 -12.87 -3.50
N ALA A 44 -20.64 -13.28 -4.29
CA ALA A 44 -21.41 -14.49 -3.98
C ALA A 44 -20.55 -15.76 -4.10
N ALA A 45 -19.66 -15.83 -5.08
CA ALA A 45 -18.70 -16.92 -5.21
C ALA A 45 -17.68 -16.91 -4.06
N VAL A 46 -17.09 -15.76 -3.72
CA VAL A 46 -16.18 -15.61 -2.58
C VAL A 46 -16.81 -16.07 -1.28
N LYS A 47 -18.07 -15.73 -1.03
CA LYS A 47 -18.79 -16.20 0.18
C LYS A 47 -18.92 -17.71 0.27
N GLN A 48 -19.06 -18.39 -0.84
CA GLN A 48 -19.20 -19.86 -0.90
C GLN A 48 -17.86 -20.59 -0.91
N ALA A 49 -16.81 -19.94 -1.37
CA ALA A 49 -15.46 -20.50 -1.42
C ALA A 49 -14.94 -20.88 -0.02
N ALA A 50 -14.05 -21.83 0.04
CA ALA A 50 -13.24 -22.19 1.21
C ALA A 50 -11.81 -21.69 1.04
N ASP A 51 -11.02 -21.68 2.11
CA ASP A 51 -9.59 -21.38 2.05
C ASP A 51 -8.89 -22.21 0.97
N GLY A 52 -8.04 -21.57 0.18
CA GLY A 52 -7.32 -22.19 -0.93
C GLY A 52 -8.07 -22.23 -2.26
N ASP A 53 -9.33 -21.83 -2.32
CA ASP A 53 -10.12 -21.89 -3.54
C ASP A 53 -9.71 -20.81 -4.55
N THR A 54 -10.01 -21.07 -5.83
CA THR A 54 -9.82 -20.15 -6.94
C THR A 54 -11.15 -19.69 -7.49
N ILE A 55 -11.33 -18.38 -7.66
CA ILE A 55 -12.48 -17.78 -8.33
C ILE A 55 -12.00 -17.29 -9.71
N LEU A 56 -12.48 -17.95 -10.77
CA LEU A 56 -12.25 -17.56 -12.16
C LEU A 56 -13.36 -16.63 -12.62
N VAL A 57 -12.98 -15.40 -12.98
CA VAL A 57 -13.96 -14.39 -13.43
C VAL A 57 -13.76 -14.16 -14.93
N TYR A 58 -14.83 -14.42 -15.68
CA TYR A 58 -14.80 -14.27 -17.14
C TYR A 58 -15.11 -12.82 -17.56
N PRO A 59 -14.82 -12.45 -18.84
CA PRO A 59 -15.10 -11.11 -19.33
C PRO A 59 -16.54 -10.68 -19.06
N GLY A 60 -16.74 -9.43 -18.71
CA GLY A 60 -17.99 -8.78 -18.38
C GLY A 60 -17.77 -7.57 -17.49
N VAL A 61 -18.84 -6.83 -17.20
CA VAL A 61 -18.82 -5.69 -16.28
C VAL A 61 -19.49 -6.10 -14.96
N TYR A 62 -18.75 -5.91 -13.88
CA TYR A 62 -19.15 -6.26 -12.52
C TYR A 62 -19.18 -5.00 -11.67
N SER A 63 -20.36 -4.55 -11.26
CA SER A 63 -20.52 -3.36 -10.41
C SER A 63 -20.79 -3.79 -8.97
N GLU A 64 -19.73 -4.20 -8.28
CA GLU A 64 -19.79 -4.65 -6.88
C GLU A 64 -18.49 -4.40 -6.15
N THR A 65 -18.53 -4.41 -4.83
CA THR A 65 -17.36 -4.47 -3.95
C THR A 65 -17.15 -5.92 -3.51
N VAL A 66 -15.92 -6.40 -3.62
CA VAL A 66 -15.54 -7.77 -3.28
C VAL A 66 -14.74 -7.78 -1.99
N TYR A 67 -15.24 -8.46 -0.95
CA TYR A 67 -14.55 -8.65 0.34
C TYR A 67 -14.01 -10.07 0.44
N VAL A 68 -12.69 -10.20 0.63
CA VAL A 68 -12.01 -11.49 0.74
C VAL A 68 -11.37 -11.58 2.12
N ASP A 69 -12.00 -12.32 3.03
CA ASP A 69 -11.59 -12.54 4.41
C ASP A 69 -11.00 -13.94 4.67
N LYS A 70 -10.93 -14.76 3.63
CA LYS A 70 -10.46 -16.14 3.68
C LYS A 70 -9.02 -16.24 3.21
N ASP A 71 -8.31 -17.23 3.73
CA ASP A 71 -6.91 -17.46 3.41
C ASP A 71 -6.73 -18.16 2.06
N ASP A 72 -5.61 -17.91 1.40
CA ASP A 72 -5.16 -18.55 0.15
C ASP A 72 -6.17 -18.44 -1.02
N ILE A 73 -7.04 -17.43 -1.00
CA ILE A 73 -7.99 -17.19 -2.10
C ILE A 73 -7.25 -16.58 -3.31
N THR A 74 -7.51 -17.17 -4.47
CA THR A 74 -7.08 -16.61 -5.76
C THR A 74 -8.27 -16.04 -6.52
N LEU A 75 -8.29 -14.73 -6.72
CA LEU A 75 -9.18 -14.07 -7.70
C LEU A 75 -8.42 -13.97 -9.03
N LYS A 76 -8.92 -14.65 -10.04
CA LYS A 76 -8.26 -14.69 -11.34
C LYS A 76 -9.21 -14.29 -12.47
N GLY A 77 -8.87 -13.19 -13.14
CA GLY A 77 -9.53 -12.80 -14.37
C GLY A 77 -9.13 -13.71 -15.52
N VAL A 78 -10.07 -14.02 -16.36
CA VAL A 78 -9.87 -14.73 -17.64
C VAL A 78 -9.96 -13.69 -18.76
N VAL A 79 -8.88 -13.47 -19.49
CA VAL A 79 -8.89 -12.55 -20.63
C VAL A 79 -9.13 -13.35 -21.89
N VAL A 80 -10.19 -13.00 -22.65
CA VAL A 80 -10.56 -13.68 -23.87
C VAL A 80 -10.61 -12.67 -25.02
N GLU A 81 -9.81 -12.89 -26.05
CA GLU A 81 -9.76 -12.03 -27.25
C GLU A 81 -9.54 -10.52 -26.95
N GLY A 82 -8.86 -10.21 -25.81
CA GLY A 82 -8.62 -8.84 -25.34
C GLY A 82 -9.71 -8.27 -24.46
N GLU A 83 -10.80 -8.97 -24.22
CA GLU A 83 -11.84 -8.60 -23.28
C GLU A 83 -11.46 -9.07 -21.86
N TRP A 84 -11.65 -8.18 -20.89
CA TRP A 84 -11.29 -8.37 -19.50
C TRP A 84 -12.52 -8.47 -18.59
N PRO A 85 -12.45 -9.18 -17.46
CA PRO A 85 -13.37 -8.93 -16.38
C PRO A 85 -13.11 -7.53 -15.83
N ASN A 86 -14.11 -6.65 -15.93
CA ASN A 86 -14.02 -5.26 -15.47
C ASN A 86 -14.85 -5.06 -14.21
N LEU A 87 -14.19 -4.83 -13.08
CA LEU A 87 -14.84 -4.28 -11.90
C LEU A 87 -15.00 -2.77 -12.12
N ASP A 88 -16.24 -2.30 -12.24
CA ASP A 88 -16.57 -0.90 -12.51
C ASP A 88 -17.41 -0.30 -11.39
N GLY A 89 -16.84 0.69 -10.70
CA GLY A 89 -17.50 1.39 -9.60
C GLY A 89 -18.54 2.43 -10.03
N ASP A 90 -18.66 2.71 -11.35
CA ASP A 90 -19.58 3.70 -11.91
C ASP A 90 -19.54 5.07 -11.19
N HIS A 91 -18.36 5.48 -10.70
CA HIS A 91 -18.15 6.65 -9.83
C HIS A 91 -19.11 6.69 -8.62
N HIS A 92 -19.64 5.55 -8.21
CA HIS A 92 -20.59 5.41 -7.12
C HIS A 92 -20.05 4.57 -5.98
N LEU A 93 -19.49 3.39 -6.28
CA LEU A 93 -18.89 2.49 -5.30
C LEU A 93 -17.56 3.03 -4.78
N ASN A 94 -17.25 2.72 -3.50
CA ASN A 94 -16.03 3.23 -2.89
C ASN A 94 -14.81 2.37 -3.27
N ASP A 95 -14.78 1.11 -2.89
CA ASP A 95 -13.64 0.22 -3.12
C ASP A 95 -14.03 -0.98 -3.96
N ALA A 96 -13.11 -1.47 -4.82
CA ALA A 96 -13.40 -2.61 -5.66
C ALA A 96 -13.12 -3.93 -4.95
N ILE A 97 -11.87 -4.14 -4.49
CA ILE A 97 -11.45 -5.36 -3.81
C ILE A 97 -10.84 -4.99 -2.47
N LEU A 98 -11.39 -5.58 -1.41
CA LEU A 98 -10.85 -5.51 -0.05
C LEU A 98 -10.44 -6.92 0.37
N TYR A 99 -9.23 -7.10 0.93
CA TYR A 99 -8.79 -8.39 1.44
C TYR A 99 -8.12 -8.27 2.80
N SER A 100 -8.33 -9.29 3.64
CA SER A 100 -7.65 -9.46 4.93
C SER A 100 -7.10 -10.88 5.11
N GLY A 101 -7.47 -11.82 4.23
CA GLY A 101 -6.95 -13.17 4.24
C GLY A 101 -5.46 -13.21 3.86
N ASN A 102 -4.72 -14.16 4.44
CA ASN A 102 -3.34 -14.41 4.06
C ASN A 102 -3.26 -15.20 2.76
N GLY A 103 -2.15 -15.08 2.03
CA GLY A 103 -1.98 -15.79 0.77
C GLY A 103 -2.90 -15.32 -0.36
N PHE A 104 -3.58 -14.19 -0.18
CA PHE A 104 -4.48 -13.64 -1.20
C PHE A 104 -3.74 -13.36 -2.51
N SER A 105 -4.33 -13.78 -3.62
CA SER A 105 -3.81 -13.47 -4.95
C SER A 105 -4.89 -12.88 -5.84
N VAL A 106 -4.56 -11.80 -6.56
CA VAL A 106 -5.45 -11.20 -7.56
C VAL A 106 -4.68 -10.89 -8.83
N GLU A 107 -5.21 -11.35 -9.95
CA GLU A 107 -4.56 -11.15 -11.26
C GLU A 107 -5.56 -11.05 -12.41
N TRP A 108 -5.16 -10.27 -13.43
CA TRP A 108 -5.87 -10.14 -14.70
C TRP A 108 -7.26 -9.47 -14.62
N PHE A 109 -7.43 -8.52 -13.69
CA PHE A 109 -8.62 -7.69 -13.65
C PHE A 109 -8.36 -6.32 -14.29
N LYS A 110 -9.38 -5.81 -14.97
CA LYS A 110 -9.54 -4.38 -15.19
C LYS A 110 -10.39 -3.82 -14.03
N ILE A 111 -9.98 -2.67 -13.46
CA ILE A 111 -10.69 -2.02 -12.35
C ILE A 111 -10.81 -0.54 -12.67
N THR A 112 -12.04 -0.02 -12.67
CA THR A 112 -12.29 1.35 -13.11
C THR A 112 -13.33 2.06 -12.25
N HIS A 113 -13.20 3.39 -12.14
CA HIS A 113 -14.23 4.33 -11.66
C HIS A 113 -14.72 4.06 -10.23
N PHE A 114 -13.85 3.59 -9.34
CA PHE A 114 -14.15 3.55 -7.91
C PHE A 114 -13.73 4.87 -7.24
N LYS A 115 -14.47 5.32 -6.22
CA LYS A 115 -14.19 6.58 -5.52
C LYS A 115 -13.04 6.51 -4.52
N GLY A 116 -12.80 5.32 -3.98
CA GLY A 116 -11.73 5.03 -3.04
C GLY A 116 -10.61 4.24 -3.71
N ASN A 117 -10.50 2.98 -3.38
CA ASN A 117 -9.37 2.14 -3.78
C ASN A 117 -9.76 1.07 -4.80
N ALA A 118 -8.82 0.72 -5.68
CA ALA A 118 -9.06 -0.45 -6.54
C ALA A 118 -8.78 -1.74 -5.76
N ILE A 119 -7.61 -1.91 -5.17
CA ILE A 119 -7.27 -3.10 -4.39
C ILE A 119 -6.67 -2.66 -3.06
N MET A 120 -7.36 -2.98 -1.96
CA MET A 120 -6.91 -2.63 -0.62
C MET A 120 -6.72 -3.88 0.23
N GLY A 121 -5.52 -4.04 0.79
CA GLY A 121 -5.18 -5.05 1.77
C GLY A 121 -5.27 -4.51 3.18
N GLN A 122 -5.85 -5.30 4.08
CA GLN A 122 -5.92 -4.97 5.48
C GLN A 122 -5.27 -6.08 6.30
N ALA A 123 -4.00 -5.89 6.61
CA ALA A 123 -3.16 -6.82 7.36
C ALA A 123 -3.05 -8.25 6.75
N GLY A 124 -3.38 -8.45 5.47
CA GLY A 124 -3.19 -9.70 4.76
C GLY A 124 -1.70 -9.92 4.43
N ASN A 125 -1.17 -11.09 4.77
CA ASN A 125 0.23 -11.43 4.56
C ASN A 125 0.39 -12.40 3.37
N ASN A 126 1.61 -12.48 2.81
CA ASN A 126 1.94 -13.39 1.71
C ASN A 126 1.06 -13.15 0.47
N PHE A 127 0.69 -11.92 0.19
CA PHE A 127 -0.21 -11.58 -0.90
C PHE A 127 0.51 -11.39 -2.24
N SER A 128 -0.26 -11.52 -3.34
CA SER A 128 0.24 -11.26 -4.71
C SER A 128 -0.81 -10.49 -5.53
N ILE A 129 -0.43 -9.29 -5.98
CA ILE A 129 -1.27 -8.41 -6.82
C ILE A 129 -0.54 -8.18 -8.13
N ARG A 130 -0.99 -8.80 -9.23
CA ARG A 130 -0.21 -8.75 -10.47
C ARG A 130 -1.05 -8.78 -11.73
N ASN A 131 -0.48 -8.22 -12.79
CA ASN A 131 -1.09 -8.21 -14.14
C ASN A 131 -2.49 -7.54 -14.17
N ASN A 132 -2.77 -6.59 -13.29
CA ASN A 132 -4.03 -5.86 -13.28
C ASN A 132 -3.91 -4.55 -14.06
N TRP A 133 -5.02 -4.08 -14.57
CA TRP A 133 -5.15 -2.80 -15.25
C TRP A 133 -6.14 -1.91 -14.49
N ILE A 134 -5.62 -0.88 -13.81
CA ILE A 134 -6.37 0.00 -12.92
C ILE A 134 -6.41 1.40 -13.51
N VAL A 135 -7.60 1.97 -13.64
CA VAL A 135 -7.80 3.30 -14.21
C VAL A 135 -8.86 4.07 -13.46
N ASP A 136 -8.54 5.31 -13.08
CA ASP A 136 -9.50 6.27 -12.53
C ASP A 136 -10.19 5.72 -11.27
N THR A 137 -9.37 5.47 -10.23
CA THR A 137 -9.86 5.22 -8.86
C THR A 137 -9.43 6.38 -7.96
N GLY A 138 -10.30 6.78 -7.04
CA GLY A 138 -10.22 8.11 -6.44
C GLY A 138 -9.04 8.32 -5.49
N VAL A 139 -8.67 7.33 -4.64
CA VAL A 139 -7.63 7.56 -3.62
C VAL A 139 -6.38 6.75 -3.96
N TYR A 140 -6.46 5.43 -3.91
CA TYR A 140 -5.32 4.57 -4.24
C TYR A 140 -5.67 3.53 -5.30
N GLY A 141 -4.70 3.23 -6.17
CA GLY A 141 -4.81 2.11 -7.08
C GLY A 141 -4.63 0.79 -6.33
N ILE A 142 -3.44 0.55 -5.79
CA ILE A 142 -3.10 -0.64 -4.99
C ILE A 142 -2.60 -0.20 -3.64
N PHE A 143 -3.26 -0.66 -2.57
CA PHE A 143 -3.00 -0.24 -1.20
C PHE A 143 -2.92 -1.43 -0.23
N PRO A 144 -1.78 -2.13 -0.11
CA PRO A 144 -1.54 -2.99 1.04
C PRO A 144 -1.28 -2.15 2.28
N GLU A 145 -2.06 -2.35 3.33
CA GLU A 145 -1.90 -1.71 4.63
C GLU A 145 -1.68 -2.78 5.70
N PHE A 146 -0.65 -2.61 6.54
CA PHE A 146 -0.21 -3.57 7.55
C PHE A 146 0.07 -4.99 7.02
N GLY A 147 0.40 -5.13 5.74
CA GLY A 147 0.73 -6.40 5.13
C GLY A 147 2.21 -6.78 5.28
N GLU A 148 2.48 -8.07 5.27
CA GLU A 148 3.84 -8.62 5.29
C GLU A 148 4.05 -9.61 4.15
N ASN A 149 5.27 -9.64 3.56
CA ASN A 149 5.65 -10.53 2.45
C ASN A 149 4.71 -10.40 1.25
N GLY A 150 4.63 -9.22 0.68
CA GLY A 150 3.75 -8.94 -0.45
C GLY A 150 4.49 -8.76 -1.77
N LEU A 151 3.81 -9.10 -2.85
CA LEU A 151 4.28 -8.87 -4.22
C LEU A 151 3.26 -8.05 -5.00
N ILE A 152 3.71 -6.91 -5.55
CA ILE A 152 2.94 -6.07 -6.49
C ILE A 152 3.72 -6.01 -7.79
N GLU A 153 3.25 -6.71 -8.84
CA GLU A 153 4.06 -6.91 -10.03
C GLU A 153 3.26 -6.80 -11.34
N ASN A 154 3.88 -6.16 -12.35
CA ASN A 154 3.34 -6.07 -13.70
C ASN A 154 1.94 -5.42 -13.79
N ASN A 155 1.58 -4.54 -12.86
CA ASN A 155 0.33 -3.81 -12.93
C ASN A 155 0.48 -2.53 -13.76
N VAL A 156 -0.60 -2.12 -14.40
CA VAL A 156 -0.71 -0.84 -15.11
C VAL A 156 -1.73 0.01 -14.37
N VAL A 157 -1.31 1.18 -13.85
CA VAL A 157 -2.15 2.01 -12.97
C VAL A 157 -2.09 3.47 -13.40
N SER A 158 -3.25 4.10 -13.61
CA SER A 158 -3.33 5.49 -14.05
C SER A 158 -4.58 6.22 -13.55
N GLY A 159 -4.49 7.55 -13.45
CA GLY A 159 -5.61 8.42 -13.12
C GLY A 159 -5.97 8.43 -11.62
N ILE A 160 -4.99 8.25 -10.74
CA ILE A 160 -5.19 8.14 -9.29
C ILE A 160 -4.92 9.49 -8.61
N GLU A 161 -5.86 9.92 -7.74
CA GLU A 161 -5.82 11.23 -7.08
C GLU A 161 -4.84 11.32 -5.89
N ASP A 162 -4.30 10.18 -5.43
CA ASP A 162 -3.27 10.11 -4.40
C ASP A 162 -2.09 9.27 -4.91
N ALA A 163 -2.01 7.98 -4.68
CA ALA A 163 -0.91 7.15 -5.17
C ALA A 163 -1.40 5.96 -6.00
N ALA A 164 -0.74 5.71 -7.16
CA ALA A 164 -1.04 4.54 -7.98
C ALA A 164 -0.76 3.24 -7.23
N ILE A 165 0.38 3.17 -6.55
CA ILE A 165 0.73 2.09 -5.63
C ILE A 165 1.18 2.72 -4.32
N TYR A 166 0.43 2.47 -3.25
CA TYR A 166 0.73 2.94 -1.90
C TYR A 166 1.00 1.73 -1.00
N VAL A 167 2.21 1.61 -0.50
CA VAL A 167 2.61 0.60 0.49
C VAL A 167 2.61 1.28 1.86
N GLY A 168 1.55 1.05 2.64
CA GLY A 168 1.34 1.71 3.92
C GLY A 168 1.58 0.81 5.13
N MET A 169 2.46 1.23 6.05
CA MET A 169 2.69 0.56 7.34
C MET A 169 2.97 -0.95 7.21
N SER A 170 3.59 -1.33 6.11
CA SER A 170 3.80 -2.72 5.68
C SER A 170 5.28 -3.14 5.81
N ASP A 171 5.54 -4.43 5.65
CA ASP A 171 6.88 -4.98 5.83
C ASP A 171 7.21 -6.04 4.75
N HIS A 172 8.44 -6.04 4.21
CA HIS A 172 8.89 -6.96 3.18
C HIS A 172 7.98 -6.97 1.93
N ILE A 173 7.79 -5.82 1.31
CA ILE A 173 6.97 -5.67 0.12
C ILE A 173 7.84 -5.44 -1.11
N ASP A 174 7.66 -6.27 -2.13
CA ASP A 174 8.26 -6.09 -3.45
C ASP A 174 7.28 -5.40 -4.41
N VAL A 175 7.69 -4.25 -4.95
CA VAL A 175 6.96 -3.51 -5.99
C VAL A 175 7.79 -3.55 -7.25
N ARG A 176 7.41 -4.41 -8.22
CA ARG A 176 8.27 -4.72 -9.37
C ARG A 176 7.57 -4.58 -10.70
N ASN A 177 8.29 -4.08 -11.69
CA ASN A 177 7.88 -4.08 -13.10
C ASN A 177 6.48 -3.47 -13.35
N ASN A 178 6.00 -2.57 -12.49
CA ASN A 178 4.74 -1.88 -12.68
C ASN A 178 4.93 -0.66 -13.59
N HIS A 179 3.87 -0.28 -14.29
CA HIS A 179 3.80 0.94 -15.08
C HIS A 179 2.74 1.87 -14.49
N VAL A 180 3.19 2.97 -13.88
CA VAL A 180 2.34 3.95 -13.20
C VAL A 180 2.48 5.31 -13.87
N PHE A 181 1.35 5.88 -14.34
CA PHE A 181 1.39 7.13 -15.09
C PHE A 181 0.09 7.94 -14.94
N ASP A 182 0.21 9.26 -15.12
CA ASP A 182 -0.90 10.20 -14.99
C ASP A 182 -1.59 10.15 -13.61
N ASN A 183 -0.79 9.96 -12.54
CA ASN A 183 -1.24 9.95 -11.14
C ASN A 183 -0.67 11.16 -10.38
N VAL A 184 -1.11 11.39 -9.16
CA VAL A 184 -0.44 12.34 -8.28
C VAL A 184 0.88 11.73 -7.81
N ALA A 185 0.87 10.66 -7.05
CA ALA A 185 2.09 9.89 -6.78
C ALA A 185 2.11 8.60 -7.60
N GLY A 186 3.27 8.25 -8.17
CA GLY A 186 3.41 7.00 -8.90
C GLY A 186 3.49 5.82 -7.94
N ILE A 187 4.53 5.76 -7.11
CA ILE A 187 4.74 4.72 -6.09
C ILE A 187 5.09 5.39 -4.78
N GLU A 188 4.43 5.00 -3.71
CA GLU A 188 4.65 5.52 -2.38
C GLU A 188 4.90 4.40 -1.37
N ILE A 189 6.00 4.54 -0.62
CA ILE A 189 6.38 3.65 0.48
C ILE A 189 6.29 4.48 1.75
N GLU A 190 5.23 4.31 2.52
CA GLU A 190 4.92 5.14 3.68
C GLU A 190 4.95 4.35 4.98
N ASN A 191 5.71 4.82 5.96
CA ASN A 191 5.86 4.19 7.29
C ASN A 191 6.08 2.66 7.20
N SER A 192 6.82 2.22 6.18
CA SER A 192 7.01 0.81 5.81
C SER A 192 8.48 0.42 5.87
N ARG A 193 8.75 -0.88 5.96
CA ARG A 193 10.11 -1.39 6.15
C ARG A 193 10.42 -2.49 5.14
N HIS A 194 11.72 -2.65 4.83
CA HIS A 194 12.23 -3.71 3.96
C HIS A 194 11.50 -3.76 2.61
N ALA A 195 11.29 -2.58 1.99
CA ALA A 195 10.63 -2.49 0.69
C ALA A 195 11.64 -2.56 -0.46
N LEU A 196 11.30 -3.31 -1.50
CA LEU A 196 12.04 -3.31 -2.76
C LEU A 196 11.18 -2.74 -3.89
N VAL A 197 11.63 -1.63 -4.48
CA VAL A 197 11.00 -0.97 -5.62
C VAL A 197 11.92 -1.13 -6.82
N GLU A 198 11.64 -2.08 -7.73
CA GLU A 198 12.55 -2.48 -8.77
C GLU A 198 11.90 -2.58 -10.16
N GLY A 199 12.56 -2.02 -11.17
CA GLY A 199 12.19 -2.21 -12.57
C GLY A 199 10.88 -1.52 -12.97
N ASN A 200 10.34 -0.61 -12.15
CA ASN A 200 9.09 0.08 -12.45
C ASN A 200 9.31 1.24 -13.42
N ILE A 201 8.25 1.59 -14.13
CA ILE A 201 8.18 2.81 -14.94
C ILE A 201 7.20 3.75 -14.26
N ALA A 202 7.70 4.88 -13.75
CA ALA A 202 6.90 5.97 -13.18
C ALA A 202 7.06 7.20 -14.08
N GLN A 203 6.03 7.51 -14.85
CA GLN A 203 6.09 8.60 -15.84
C GLN A 203 4.83 9.47 -15.83
N ASN A 204 4.98 10.74 -16.15
CA ASN A 204 3.85 11.69 -16.26
C ASN A 204 2.99 11.78 -14.98
N ASN A 205 3.53 11.45 -13.80
CA ASN A 205 2.88 11.71 -12.53
C ASN A 205 3.22 13.14 -12.04
N THR A 206 2.65 13.58 -10.94
CA THR A 206 3.12 14.79 -10.25
C THR A 206 4.46 14.53 -9.56
N GLY A 207 4.55 13.41 -8.82
CA GLY A 207 5.77 12.84 -8.25
C GLY A 207 5.93 11.38 -8.65
N GLY A 208 7.16 10.92 -8.90
CA GLY A 208 7.41 9.58 -9.42
C GLY A 208 7.42 8.51 -8.35
N ILE A 209 8.46 8.45 -7.48
CA ILE A 209 8.62 7.46 -6.41
C ILE A 209 8.92 8.17 -5.09
N LEU A 210 8.19 7.84 -4.05
CA LEU A 210 8.18 8.54 -2.77
C LEU A 210 8.46 7.55 -1.63
N VAL A 211 9.29 7.96 -0.65
CA VAL A 211 9.50 7.23 0.60
C VAL A 211 9.26 8.19 1.75
N PHE A 212 8.21 7.96 2.52
CA PHE A 212 7.74 8.88 3.54
C PHE A 212 7.70 8.27 4.93
N ILE A 213 7.93 9.11 5.94
CA ILE A 213 7.38 8.95 7.28
C ILE A 213 6.33 10.02 7.48
N THR A 214 5.07 9.62 7.51
CA THR A 214 3.97 10.51 7.85
C THR A 214 3.73 10.45 9.36
N PRO A 215 3.79 11.60 10.05
CA PRO A 215 3.52 11.69 11.48
C PRO A 215 2.10 11.24 11.85
N GLY A 216 1.96 10.63 13.03
CA GLY A 216 0.66 10.25 13.59
C GLY A 216 0.11 8.91 13.11
N LEU A 217 0.76 8.24 12.16
CA LEU A 217 0.40 6.88 11.78
C LEU A 217 0.81 5.86 12.87
N PRO A 218 0.16 4.69 12.96
CA PRO A 218 0.47 3.67 13.96
C PRO A 218 1.92 3.16 13.90
N ILE A 219 2.47 2.97 12.71
CA ILE A 219 3.89 2.65 12.52
C ILE A 219 4.67 3.96 12.39
N LYS A 220 5.72 4.12 13.19
CA LYS A 220 6.46 5.38 13.36
C LYS A 220 7.75 5.44 12.53
N THR A 221 8.06 4.39 11.78
CA THR A 221 9.34 4.22 11.10
C THR A 221 9.15 3.84 9.64
N SER A 222 10.03 4.33 8.78
CA SER A 222 10.22 3.87 7.40
C SER A 222 11.70 3.70 7.16
N TYR A 223 12.16 2.48 6.93
CA TYR A 223 13.58 2.20 6.74
C TYR A 223 13.83 0.97 5.88
N ASP A 224 15.08 0.87 5.39
CA ASP A 224 15.57 -0.24 4.58
C ASP A 224 14.76 -0.42 3.28
N ALA A 225 14.57 0.70 2.57
CA ALA A 225 13.96 0.71 1.25
C ALA A 225 15.02 0.74 0.16
N ILE A 226 14.93 -0.17 -0.81
CA ILE A 226 15.78 -0.20 -1.99
C ILE A 226 14.98 0.19 -3.23
N ILE A 227 15.39 1.27 -3.89
CA ILE A 227 14.77 1.80 -5.11
C ILE A 227 15.79 1.68 -6.22
N ARG A 228 15.63 0.67 -7.09
CA ARG A 228 16.63 0.40 -8.11
C ARG A 228 16.07 0.02 -9.48
N ARG A 229 16.85 0.32 -10.52
CA ARG A 229 16.54 -0.05 -11.90
C ARG A 229 15.17 0.43 -12.38
N ASN A 230 14.65 1.49 -11.77
CA ASN A 230 13.40 2.11 -12.21
C ASN A 230 13.66 3.16 -13.30
N THR A 231 12.66 3.40 -14.11
CA THR A 231 12.61 4.51 -15.06
C THR A 231 11.62 5.55 -14.53
N VAL A 232 12.14 6.72 -14.11
CA VAL A 232 11.37 7.79 -13.45
C VAL A 232 11.49 9.05 -14.28
N ILE A 233 10.54 9.26 -15.18
CA ILE A 233 10.67 10.25 -16.24
C ILE A 233 9.43 11.13 -16.39
N ASP A 234 9.69 12.41 -16.71
CA ASP A 234 8.66 13.38 -17.10
C ASP A 234 7.49 13.51 -16.10
N ASN A 235 7.75 13.37 -14.79
CA ASN A 235 6.70 13.46 -13.75
C ASN A 235 6.32 14.93 -13.51
N ASN A 236 5.70 15.56 -14.51
CA ASN A 236 5.41 16.99 -14.58
C ASN A 236 3.91 17.31 -14.54
N THR A 237 3.06 16.33 -14.31
CA THR A 237 1.60 16.55 -14.22
C THR A 237 1.30 17.52 -13.09
N PRO A 238 0.52 18.60 -13.35
CA PRO A 238 0.08 19.49 -12.29
C PRO A 238 -0.58 18.70 -11.16
N ASN A 239 -0.27 19.04 -9.91
CA ASN A 239 -0.81 18.33 -8.77
C ASN A 239 -2.33 18.49 -8.70
N PHE A 240 -3.05 17.39 -8.78
CA PHE A 240 -4.51 17.31 -8.68
C PHE A 240 -4.98 16.53 -7.45
N GLY A 241 -4.06 16.24 -6.52
CA GLY A 241 -4.33 15.54 -5.28
C GLY A 241 -5.38 16.22 -4.42
N ILE A 242 -6.06 15.42 -3.61
CA ILE A 242 -7.12 15.91 -2.74
C ILE A 242 -6.55 16.94 -1.76
N PRO A 243 -7.07 18.18 -1.74
CA PRO A 243 -6.54 19.22 -0.84
C PRO A 243 -6.55 18.78 0.61
N GLY A 244 -5.37 18.81 1.26
CA GLY A 244 -5.17 18.40 2.65
C GLY A 244 -4.55 17.02 2.82
N SER A 245 -4.40 16.22 1.75
CA SER A 245 -3.52 15.05 1.77
C SER A 245 -2.06 15.49 1.69
N LEU A 246 -1.14 14.66 2.19
CA LEU A 246 0.30 14.96 2.13
C LEU A 246 0.76 15.08 0.68
N VAL A 247 0.32 14.20 -0.19
CA VAL A 247 0.69 14.20 -1.60
C VAL A 247 0.21 15.44 -2.37
N SER A 248 -0.83 16.14 -1.88
CA SER A 248 -1.27 17.42 -2.47
C SER A 248 -0.22 18.53 -2.30
N THR A 249 0.79 18.34 -1.47
CA THR A 249 1.91 19.27 -1.27
C THR A 249 3.14 18.95 -2.12
N ILE A 250 3.14 17.84 -2.84
CA ILE A 250 4.27 17.43 -3.69
C ILE A 250 4.44 18.43 -4.83
N PRO A 251 5.64 19.02 -5.01
CA PRO A 251 5.91 19.87 -6.16
C PRO A 251 5.84 19.07 -7.46
N ALA A 252 5.01 19.52 -8.41
CA ALA A 252 4.99 18.92 -9.74
C ALA A 252 6.38 18.96 -10.38
N GLY A 253 6.76 17.91 -11.07
CA GLY A 253 8.10 17.82 -11.66
C GLY A 253 9.14 17.19 -10.73
N THR A 254 8.72 16.42 -9.74
CA THR A 254 9.62 15.72 -8.83
C THR A 254 9.77 14.25 -9.24
N GLY A 255 11.00 13.80 -9.47
CA GLY A 255 11.27 12.40 -9.80
C GLY A 255 11.09 11.50 -8.60
N MET A 256 11.88 11.72 -7.53
CA MET A 256 11.82 10.95 -6.29
C MET A 256 11.86 11.85 -5.07
N ILE A 257 11.21 11.43 -3.97
CA ILE A 257 11.29 12.09 -2.65
C ILE A 257 11.62 11.05 -1.59
N VAL A 258 12.57 11.39 -0.70
CA VAL A 258 12.76 10.74 0.60
C VAL A 258 12.44 11.78 1.68
N LEU A 259 11.32 11.59 2.38
CA LEU A 259 10.89 12.44 3.49
C LEU A 259 11.02 11.68 4.80
N ALA A 260 12.06 11.97 5.55
CA ALA A 260 12.37 11.36 6.84
C ALA A 260 12.61 9.82 6.81
N GLY A 261 12.68 9.17 5.65
CA GLY A 261 12.97 7.73 5.55
C GLY A 261 14.45 7.42 5.80
N ASP A 262 14.73 6.35 6.56
CA ASP A 262 16.06 5.90 6.92
C ASP A 262 16.56 4.75 6.06
N ASP A 263 17.89 4.57 5.98
CA ASP A 263 18.51 3.44 5.28
C ASP A 263 17.98 3.25 3.85
N VAL A 264 17.70 4.35 3.13
CA VAL A 264 17.15 4.31 1.78
C VAL A 264 18.28 4.24 0.75
N ILE A 265 18.24 3.23 -0.12
CA ILE A 265 19.20 3.07 -1.21
C ILE A 265 18.50 3.39 -2.54
N ILE A 266 19.03 4.38 -3.27
CA ILE A 266 18.55 4.76 -4.60
C ILE A 266 19.68 4.48 -5.60
N GLU A 267 19.57 3.40 -6.37
CA GLU A 267 20.68 2.95 -7.23
C GLU A 267 20.22 2.49 -8.63
N ASP A 268 21.09 2.65 -9.61
CA ASP A 268 20.89 2.15 -10.98
C ASP A 268 19.58 2.61 -11.65
N ASN A 269 18.98 3.73 -11.25
CA ASN A 269 17.75 4.24 -11.86
C ASN A 269 18.06 5.19 -13.03
N ILE A 270 17.11 5.31 -13.95
CA ILE A 270 17.08 6.36 -14.97
C ILE A 270 16.07 7.42 -14.49
N ILE A 271 16.56 8.64 -14.21
CA ILE A 271 15.75 9.75 -13.68
C ILE A 271 15.92 10.95 -14.60
N SER A 272 14.89 11.30 -15.35
CA SER A 272 15.03 12.30 -16.40
C SER A 272 13.76 13.11 -16.65
N GLY A 273 13.92 14.35 -17.09
CA GLY A 273 12.82 15.19 -17.53
C GLY A 273 11.88 15.68 -16.41
N ASN A 274 12.24 15.47 -15.15
CA ASN A 274 11.47 15.94 -14.00
C ASN A 274 11.79 17.43 -13.74
N ASN A 275 10.87 18.32 -14.05
CA ASN A 275 11.15 19.76 -14.19
C ASN A 275 11.51 20.46 -12.89
N THR A 276 11.18 19.93 -11.73
CA THR A 276 11.52 20.53 -10.43
C THR A 276 12.82 19.99 -9.87
N ALA A 277 12.95 18.69 -9.72
CA ALA A 277 14.17 18.03 -9.26
C ALA A 277 14.15 16.54 -9.62
N GLY A 278 15.32 15.92 -9.78
CA GLY A 278 15.42 14.48 -9.96
C GLY A 278 15.15 13.72 -8.66
N ILE A 279 15.87 14.05 -7.59
CA ILE A 279 15.71 13.46 -6.25
C ILE A 279 15.66 14.59 -5.21
N ILE A 280 14.72 14.52 -4.29
CA ILE A 280 14.64 15.38 -3.10
C ILE A 280 14.79 14.51 -1.87
N VAL A 281 15.72 14.83 -0.98
CA VAL A 281 15.89 14.20 0.35
C VAL A 281 15.64 15.29 1.40
N THR A 282 14.62 15.13 2.23
CA THR A 282 14.21 16.22 3.13
C THR A 282 13.67 15.71 4.46
N SER A 283 13.72 16.57 5.48
CA SER A 283 13.10 16.33 6.78
C SER A 283 11.62 16.70 6.78
N GLN A 284 10.88 16.22 7.79
CA GLN A 284 9.48 16.59 8.01
C GLN A 284 9.27 18.09 8.24
N ASP A 285 10.30 18.82 8.71
CA ASP A 285 10.23 20.26 8.90
C ASP A 285 9.93 21.03 7.60
N PHE A 286 10.18 20.41 6.46
CA PHE A 286 9.85 21.00 5.16
C PHE A 286 8.36 20.86 4.81
N ALA A 287 7.68 19.87 5.35
CA ALA A 287 6.23 19.67 5.19
C ALA A 287 5.48 20.38 6.34
N THR A 288 5.52 21.70 6.36
CA THR A 288 5.17 22.58 7.48
C THR A 288 3.73 22.47 8.00
N ASP A 289 2.84 21.85 7.29
CA ASP A 289 1.41 21.75 7.65
C ASP A 289 1.06 20.48 8.43
N VAL A 290 2.02 19.58 8.63
CA VAL A 290 1.83 18.34 9.38
C VAL A 290 2.36 18.53 10.81
N ALA A 291 1.51 18.31 11.80
CA ALA A 291 1.93 18.35 13.20
C ALA A 291 2.99 17.28 13.45
N GLY A 292 4.13 17.66 14.02
CA GLY A 292 5.21 16.71 14.34
C GLY A 292 4.73 15.61 15.28
N ASP A 293 5.23 14.41 15.10
CA ASP A 293 5.00 13.25 15.97
C ASP A 293 6.28 13.02 16.79
N PRO A 294 6.25 13.15 18.13
CA PRO A 294 7.45 12.97 18.93
C PRO A 294 7.99 11.54 18.94
N GLU A 295 7.22 10.57 18.46
CA GLU A 295 7.63 9.17 18.34
C GLU A 295 8.24 8.83 16.97
N SER A 296 8.17 9.73 16.00
CA SER A 296 8.77 9.56 14.66
C SER A 296 10.04 10.39 14.52
N ASP A 297 11.10 9.83 13.92
CA ASP A 297 12.26 10.61 13.53
C ASP A 297 11.88 11.54 12.36
N PRO A 298 12.04 12.86 12.51
CA PRO A 298 11.71 13.79 11.45
C PRO A 298 12.78 13.88 10.33
N ASN A 299 13.91 13.21 10.48
CA ASN A 299 15.05 13.38 9.59
C ASN A 299 15.38 12.09 8.84
N PRO A 300 15.75 12.17 7.55
CA PRO A 300 16.24 11.02 6.82
C PRO A 300 17.71 10.75 7.16
N ASP A 301 18.03 9.53 7.57
CA ASP A 301 19.38 9.08 7.90
C ASP A 301 19.87 7.98 6.96
N ARG A 302 21.17 7.92 6.71
CA ARG A 302 21.85 6.86 5.96
C ARG A 302 21.27 6.64 4.54
N VAL A 303 20.85 7.75 3.89
CA VAL A 303 20.38 7.70 2.49
C VAL A 303 21.59 7.55 1.58
N GLN A 304 21.52 6.63 0.65
CA GLN A 304 22.58 6.32 -0.29
C GLN A 304 22.08 6.50 -1.73
N ILE A 305 22.72 7.41 -2.47
CA ILE A 305 22.41 7.66 -3.89
C ILE A 305 23.59 7.19 -4.71
N ARG A 306 23.36 6.13 -5.53
CA ARG A 306 24.44 5.44 -6.24
C ARG A 306 24.12 5.23 -7.71
N ASP A 307 25.09 5.48 -8.55
CA ASP A 307 25.15 5.05 -9.96
C ASP A 307 23.88 5.30 -10.79
N ASN A 308 23.05 6.27 -10.40
CA ASN A 308 21.89 6.65 -11.18
C ASN A 308 22.28 7.39 -12.45
N VAL A 309 21.50 7.24 -13.50
CA VAL A 309 21.62 8.01 -14.73
C VAL A 309 20.60 9.14 -14.68
N MET A 310 21.08 10.38 -14.54
CA MET A 310 20.22 11.56 -14.38
C MET A 310 20.53 12.61 -15.45
N PHE A 311 19.49 13.10 -16.11
CA PHE A 311 19.64 14.16 -17.11
C PHE A 311 18.31 14.92 -17.34
N ASN A 312 18.41 16.17 -17.78
CA ASN A 312 17.24 17.01 -18.08
C ASN A 312 16.28 17.24 -16.91
N ASN A 313 16.71 17.10 -15.65
CA ASN A 313 15.90 17.46 -14.50
C ASN A 313 16.02 18.95 -14.16
N GLY A 314 15.08 19.49 -13.39
CA GLY A 314 15.15 20.86 -12.84
C GLY A 314 15.01 21.97 -13.87
N ASN A 315 14.38 21.74 -15.02
CA ASN A 315 14.31 22.73 -16.09
C ASN A 315 13.31 23.88 -15.81
N ASP A 316 12.29 23.64 -15.01
CA ASP A 316 11.30 24.63 -14.55
C ASP A 316 10.81 24.30 -13.15
N PRO A 317 11.63 24.51 -12.10
CA PRO A 317 11.25 24.19 -10.74
C PRO A 317 10.05 25.02 -10.28
N VAL A 318 9.23 24.43 -9.43
CA VAL A 318 8.04 25.08 -8.88
C VAL A 318 8.11 25.20 -7.36
N MET A 319 7.16 25.90 -6.75
CA MET A 319 6.98 26.06 -5.30
C MET A 319 8.29 26.45 -4.57
N ASP A 320 8.57 25.81 -3.45
CA ASP A 320 9.70 26.12 -2.59
C ASP A 320 11.06 25.83 -3.23
N VAL A 321 11.13 24.83 -4.11
CA VAL A 321 12.37 24.55 -4.85
C VAL A 321 12.71 25.73 -5.76
N LYS A 322 11.72 26.32 -6.43
CA LYS A 322 11.92 27.54 -7.23
C LYS A 322 12.38 28.71 -6.37
N ALA A 323 11.71 28.94 -5.24
CA ALA A 323 12.09 29.99 -4.32
C ALA A 323 13.53 29.81 -3.81
N LEU A 324 13.90 28.58 -3.46
CA LEU A 324 15.25 28.24 -3.01
C LEU A 324 16.28 28.48 -4.10
N MET A 325 16.02 28.06 -5.34
CA MET A 325 16.95 28.29 -6.45
C MET A 325 17.14 29.78 -6.77
N LEU A 326 16.09 30.59 -6.66
CA LEU A 326 16.20 32.04 -6.85
C LEU A 326 17.12 32.69 -5.80
N THR A 327 17.18 32.16 -4.57
CA THR A 327 18.18 32.64 -3.57
C THR A 327 19.63 32.36 -3.98
N GLN A 328 19.84 31.39 -4.85
CA GLN A 328 21.13 31.03 -5.43
C GLN A 328 21.39 31.69 -6.79
N PHE A 329 20.57 32.65 -7.18
CA PHE A 329 20.59 33.28 -8.50
C PHE A 329 20.48 32.28 -9.67
N SER A 330 19.78 31.18 -9.46
CA SER A 330 19.51 30.14 -10.46
C SER A 330 18.03 30.06 -10.78
N THR A 331 17.70 29.80 -12.05
CA THR A 331 16.34 29.43 -12.49
C THR A 331 16.23 27.92 -12.74
N GLN A 332 17.35 27.21 -12.62
CA GLN A 332 17.44 25.79 -12.85
C GLN A 332 17.45 25.04 -11.52
N GLY A 333 16.61 24.05 -11.37
CA GLY A 333 16.57 23.14 -10.23
C GLY A 333 17.72 22.13 -10.27
N PRO A 334 17.98 21.44 -9.16
CA PRO A 334 19.03 20.43 -9.05
C PRO A 334 18.58 19.06 -9.60
N ASP A 335 19.54 18.22 -9.93
CA ASP A 335 19.30 16.79 -10.09
C ASP A 335 19.05 16.16 -8.71
N ILE A 336 19.80 16.59 -7.68
CA ILE A 336 19.65 16.10 -6.31
C ILE A 336 19.63 17.30 -5.35
N LEU A 337 18.56 17.38 -4.56
CA LEU A 337 18.38 18.34 -3.48
C LEU A 337 18.34 17.62 -2.15
N ALA A 338 19.17 18.02 -1.19
CA ALA A 338 19.06 17.62 0.19
C ALA A 338 18.76 18.83 1.07
N TYR A 339 17.69 18.77 1.83
CA TYR A 339 17.32 19.77 2.82
C TYR A 339 17.29 19.15 4.20
N LYS A 340 18.01 19.76 5.13
CA LYS A 340 18.04 19.34 6.52
C LYS A 340 17.13 20.20 7.37
N GLY A 341 16.38 19.55 8.26
CA GLY A 341 15.76 20.22 9.40
C GLY A 341 16.80 20.74 10.40
N ALA A 342 16.33 21.43 11.42
CA ALA A 342 17.17 22.00 12.48
C ALA A 342 17.80 20.94 13.41
N ALA A 343 17.33 19.68 13.39
CA ALA A 343 17.84 18.62 14.24
C ALA A 343 19.14 18.04 13.68
N GLU A 344 20.16 17.93 14.52
CA GLU A 344 21.36 17.16 14.20
C GLU A 344 21.04 15.66 14.27
N SER A 345 21.35 14.92 13.21
CA SER A 345 21.28 13.47 13.19
C SER A 345 22.67 12.87 13.02
N GLU A 346 22.86 11.63 13.45
CA GLU A 346 24.10 10.86 13.29
C GLU A 346 24.32 10.40 11.85
N ARG A 347 24.14 11.24 10.88
CA ARG A 347 24.00 10.94 9.47
C ARG A 347 25.28 10.46 8.82
N GLN A 348 25.16 9.33 8.13
CA GLN A 348 26.17 8.82 7.21
C GLN A 348 25.60 8.68 5.79
N SER A 349 24.80 9.65 5.35
CA SER A 349 24.32 9.66 3.96
C SER A 349 25.45 9.85 2.98
N CYS A 350 25.35 9.22 1.82
CA CYS A 350 26.40 9.27 0.82
C CYS A 350 25.89 9.37 -0.61
N ILE A 351 26.76 9.81 -1.50
CA ILE A 351 26.51 9.89 -2.93
C ILE A 351 27.71 9.39 -3.71
N SER A 352 27.50 8.49 -4.68
CA SER A 352 28.55 8.13 -5.64
C SER A 352 28.55 9.11 -6.80
N ARG A 353 29.73 9.37 -7.39
CA ARG A 353 29.88 10.21 -8.59
C ARG A 353 29.24 11.61 -8.46
N ARG A 354 29.39 12.25 -7.31
CA ARG A 354 28.78 13.57 -7.01
C ARG A 354 28.96 14.60 -8.13
N ASP A 355 30.13 14.62 -8.77
CA ASP A 355 30.45 15.58 -9.84
C ASP A 355 29.63 15.36 -11.14
N ALA A 356 28.94 14.25 -11.25
CA ALA A 356 28.07 13.95 -12.40
C ALA A 356 26.70 14.64 -12.30
N TYR A 357 26.34 15.21 -11.15
CA TYR A 357 25.02 15.75 -10.87
C TYR A 357 25.07 17.21 -10.46
N ARG A 358 24.03 17.97 -10.77
CA ARG A 358 23.78 19.28 -10.17
C ARG A 358 23.17 19.05 -8.79
N THR A 359 23.91 19.37 -7.74
CA THR A 359 23.49 19.08 -6.36
C THR A 359 23.28 20.35 -5.55
N PHE A 360 22.34 20.31 -4.60
CA PHE A 360 22.13 21.37 -3.63
C PHE A 360 21.93 20.77 -2.23
N GLY A 361 22.55 21.37 -1.21
CA GLY A 361 22.36 21.00 0.20
C GLY A 361 23.09 19.74 0.68
N LEU A 362 23.93 19.13 -0.14
CA LEU A 362 24.67 17.90 0.16
C LEU A 362 26.00 18.14 0.94
N GLY A 363 26.14 19.23 1.71
CA GLY A 363 27.41 19.68 2.25
C GLY A 363 28.18 18.65 3.08
N ASP A 364 27.50 17.85 3.87
CA ASP A 364 28.08 16.84 4.79
C ASP A 364 27.91 15.38 4.32
N TRP A 365 27.34 15.18 3.15
CA TRP A 365 27.26 13.86 2.55
C TRP A 365 28.64 13.33 2.17
N GLN A 366 28.88 12.07 2.44
CA GLN A 366 30.13 11.40 2.15
C GLN A 366 30.14 10.82 0.73
N ASP A 367 31.32 10.40 0.28
CA ASP A 367 31.42 9.53 -0.88
C ASP A 367 31.03 8.11 -0.46
N CYS A 368 30.12 7.47 -1.21
CA CYS A 368 29.69 6.09 -0.96
C CYS A 368 30.85 5.09 -1.00
N ASP A 369 31.97 5.43 -1.65
CA ASP A 369 33.17 4.61 -1.67
C ASP A 369 34.07 4.75 -0.41
N SER A 370 33.70 5.61 0.56
CA SER A 370 34.46 5.74 1.80
C SER A 370 34.38 4.44 2.63
N PRO A 371 35.47 4.06 3.34
CA PRO A 371 35.43 2.84 4.15
C PRO A 371 34.36 2.82 5.23
N THR A 372 34.01 4.00 5.77
CA THR A 372 32.96 4.14 6.81
C THR A 372 31.57 3.82 6.25
N VAL A 373 31.29 4.31 5.04
CA VAL A 373 30.00 4.06 4.38
C VAL A 373 29.90 2.61 3.92
N ARG A 374 30.99 2.03 3.38
CA ARG A 374 30.99 0.60 3.00
C ARG A 374 30.69 -0.34 4.17
N ALA A 375 31.08 0.01 5.39
CA ALA A 375 30.72 -0.77 6.57
C ALA A 375 29.22 -0.66 6.89
N ALA A 376 28.64 0.53 6.73
CA ALA A 376 27.19 0.74 6.86
C ALA A 376 26.42 0.03 5.74
N ASP A 377 26.91 0.07 4.50
CA ASP A 377 26.35 -0.64 3.36
C ASP A 377 26.26 -2.15 3.56
N ALA A 378 27.31 -2.74 4.12
CA ALA A 378 27.34 -4.19 4.36
C ALA A 378 26.23 -4.61 5.33
N VAL A 379 25.83 -3.73 6.24
CA VAL A 379 24.72 -3.96 7.17
C VAL A 379 23.38 -3.72 6.46
N ALA A 380 23.20 -2.60 5.78
CA ALA A 380 21.97 -2.31 5.04
C ALA A 380 21.70 -3.33 3.93
N SER A 381 22.72 -3.69 3.14
CA SER A 381 22.56 -4.69 2.08
C SER A 381 22.32 -6.11 2.60
N SER A 382 22.69 -6.41 3.84
CA SER A 382 22.36 -7.71 4.46
C SER A 382 20.91 -7.79 4.95
N GLN A 383 20.28 -6.65 5.14
CA GLN A 383 18.88 -6.53 5.57
C GLN A 383 17.93 -6.28 4.40
N ALA A 384 18.47 -5.84 3.26
CA ALA A 384 17.68 -5.55 2.09
C ALA A 384 16.95 -6.79 1.57
N PRO A 385 15.73 -6.65 1.06
CA PRO A 385 15.03 -7.74 0.39
C PRO A 385 15.86 -8.23 -0.79
N THR A 386 16.51 -9.37 -0.66
CA THR A 386 17.40 -9.93 -1.69
C THR A 386 16.72 -10.97 -2.58
N GLY A 387 15.47 -11.31 -2.24
CA GLY A 387 14.70 -12.30 -2.96
C GLY A 387 14.24 -11.84 -4.34
N THR A 388 14.01 -12.80 -5.23
CA THR A 388 13.13 -12.58 -6.37
C THR A 388 11.68 -12.50 -5.87
N SER A 389 10.76 -11.87 -6.61
CA SER A 389 9.34 -11.87 -6.27
C SER A 389 8.80 -13.27 -5.97
N ARG A 390 9.33 -14.28 -6.65
CA ARG A 390 9.00 -15.69 -6.38
C ARG A 390 9.52 -16.15 -5.01
N ASP A 391 10.70 -15.69 -4.60
CA ASP A 391 11.30 -16.07 -3.32
C ASP A 391 10.55 -15.43 -2.15
N ILE A 392 10.00 -14.22 -2.32
CA ILE A 392 9.17 -13.57 -1.30
C ILE A 392 7.89 -14.35 -1.06
N LEU A 393 7.19 -14.74 -2.10
CA LEU A 393 5.97 -15.56 -1.98
C LEU A 393 6.24 -16.97 -1.43
N THR A 394 7.47 -17.47 -1.55
CA THR A 394 7.88 -18.77 -1.00
C THR A 394 8.56 -18.65 0.36
N LYS A 395 8.96 -17.46 0.77
CA LYS A 395 9.52 -17.18 2.09
C LYS A 395 8.41 -17.34 3.12
N MET A 396 8.33 -18.49 3.71
CA MET A 396 7.59 -18.64 4.97
C MET A 396 8.31 -17.78 6.01
N LEU A 397 7.62 -16.85 6.64
CA LEU A 397 8.12 -16.25 7.87
C LEU A 397 8.44 -17.36 8.85
N PRO A 398 9.54 -17.26 9.65
CA PRO A 398 9.92 -18.29 10.62
C PRO A 398 8.79 -18.63 11.62
N GLU A 399 7.93 -17.67 11.88
CA GLU A 399 6.61 -17.85 12.48
C GLU A 399 5.64 -17.06 11.61
N PRO A 400 4.62 -17.71 11.00
CA PRO A 400 3.57 -16.94 10.37
C PRO A 400 3.03 -15.98 11.44
N ALA A 401 3.05 -14.68 11.14
CA ALA A 401 2.34 -13.74 11.97
C ALA A 401 0.96 -14.34 12.17
N ALA A 402 0.56 -14.48 13.45
CA ALA A 402 -0.79 -14.98 13.72
C ALA A 402 -1.73 -14.16 12.85
N PRO A 403 -2.60 -14.78 12.05
CA PRO A 403 -3.50 -14.06 11.18
C PRO A 403 -4.10 -12.96 12.04
N ARG A 404 -3.95 -11.72 11.63
CA ARG A 404 -4.71 -10.63 12.23
C ARG A 404 -6.15 -10.92 11.84
N VAL A 405 -6.79 -11.76 12.64
CA VAL A 405 -8.18 -12.06 12.47
C VAL A 405 -8.90 -10.73 12.71
N ILE A 406 -9.17 -10.02 11.64
CA ILE A 406 -10.30 -9.12 11.64
C ILE A 406 -11.46 -10.09 11.81
N THR A 407 -11.93 -10.23 13.05
CA THR A 407 -13.00 -11.16 13.37
C THR A 407 -14.23 -10.71 12.59
N VAL A 408 -14.51 -11.40 11.52
CA VAL A 408 -15.72 -11.16 10.69
C VAL A 408 -16.99 -11.36 11.51
N ASP A 409 -16.91 -11.99 12.66
CA ASP A 409 -17.97 -12.03 13.67
C ASP A 409 -18.14 -10.73 14.45
N ALA A 410 -17.15 -9.89 14.49
CA ALA A 410 -17.41 -8.48 14.68
C ALA A 410 -18.16 -7.92 13.46
N SER A 411 -18.82 -8.79 12.71
CA SER A 411 -19.78 -8.51 11.64
C SER A 411 -19.25 -7.73 10.44
N GLY A 412 -18.00 -7.85 10.10
CA GLY A 412 -17.40 -7.08 9.03
C GLY A 412 -17.32 -5.56 9.32
N ALA A 413 -17.81 -5.07 10.46
CA ALA A 413 -17.78 -3.65 10.79
C ALA A 413 -16.36 -3.14 10.96
N GLU A 414 -15.50 -3.92 11.59
CA GLU A 414 -14.08 -3.62 11.72
C GLU A 414 -13.40 -3.65 10.35
N LEU A 415 -13.66 -4.67 9.53
CA LEU A 415 -13.13 -4.75 8.17
C LEU A 415 -13.56 -3.55 7.33
N VAL A 416 -14.85 -3.19 7.39
CA VAL A 416 -15.37 -2.02 6.67
C VAL A 416 -14.76 -0.72 7.20
N TYR A 417 -14.63 -0.55 8.52
CA TYR A 417 -13.96 0.60 9.11
C TYR A 417 -12.51 0.71 8.63
N GLN A 418 -11.76 -0.34 8.73
CA GLN A 418 -10.37 -0.40 8.31
C GLN A 418 -10.23 -0.20 6.80
N GLY A 419 -11.03 -0.89 6.00
CA GLY A 419 -10.94 -0.87 4.55
C GLY A 419 -11.53 0.37 3.90
N ILE A 420 -12.50 1.04 4.50
CA ILE A 420 -13.20 2.17 3.87
C ILE A 420 -12.94 3.50 4.61
N CYS A 421 -12.81 3.47 5.93
CA CYS A 421 -12.81 4.69 6.74
C CYS A 421 -11.42 5.11 7.22
N ALA A 422 -10.59 4.15 7.66
CA ALA A 422 -9.34 4.43 8.36
C ALA A 422 -8.29 5.09 7.45
N GLY A 423 -8.31 4.79 6.14
CA GLY A 423 -7.41 5.44 5.17
C GLY A 423 -7.62 6.94 5.04
N CYS A 424 -8.85 7.43 5.31
CA CYS A 424 -9.16 8.86 5.31
C CYS A 424 -9.28 9.47 6.71
N HIS A 425 -9.57 8.66 7.73
CA HIS A 425 -9.86 9.07 9.10
C HIS A 425 -8.94 8.34 10.09
N THR A 426 -7.72 8.83 10.25
CA THR A 426 -6.83 8.32 11.30
C THR A 426 -7.34 8.66 12.67
N TYR A 427 -6.81 8.03 13.72
CA TYR A 427 -7.35 8.19 15.07
C TYR A 427 -7.22 9.62 15.61
N ASN A 428 -6.03 10.21 15.61
CA ASN A 428 -5.71 11.47 16.27
C ASN A 428 -5.15 12.56 15.36
N VAL A 429 -4.78 12.26 14.12
CA VAL A 429 -4.19 13.20 13.15
C VAL A 429 -5.17 13.46 12.01
N ARG A 430 -5.12 14.64 11.44
CA ARG A 430 -5.84 14.96 10.22
C ARG A 430 -5.13 14.30 9.03
N MET A 431 -5.86 13.48 8.30
CA MET A 431 -5.49 13.04 6.95
C MET A 431 -6.40 13.72 5.91
N ILE A 432 -7.03 12.96 5.04
CA ILE A 432 -8.01 13.45 4.08
C ILE A 432 -9.26 13.96 4.80
N GLY A 433 -9.76 13.18 5.79
CA GLY A 433 -10.90 13.53 6.64
C GLY A 433 -10.49 14.01 8.03
N PRO A 434 -11.47 14.40 8.86
CA PRO A 434 -11.22 14.72 10.26
C PRO A 434 -10.79 13.46 11.03
N PRO A 435 -9.92 13.59 12.04
CA PRO A 435 -9.51 12.46 12.86
C PRO A 435 -10.71 11.87 13.62
N VAL A 436 -10.62 10.58 13.92
CA VAL A 436 -11.67 9.84 14.65
C VAL A 436 -12.00 10.49 15.98
N LEU A 437 -11.01 11.00 16.70
CA LEU A 437 -11.25 11.77 17.95
C LEU A 437 -12.19 12.97 17.75
N ALA A 438 -12.09 13.67 16.64
CA ALA A 438 -12.99 14.78 16.33
C ALA A 438 -14.41 14.29 16.00
N ILE A 439 -14.51 13.15 15.32
CA ILE A 439 -15.79 12.50 15.01
C ILE A 439 -16.43 12.00 16.29
N GLN A 440 -15.69 11.36 17.19
CA GLN A 440 -16.14 10.93 18.50
C GLN A 440 -16.61 12.12 19.37
N ALA A 441 -15.88 13.23 19.34
CA ALA A 441 -16.27 14.44 20.06
C ALA A 441 -17.56 15.06 19.51
N GLN A 442 -17.78 14.99 18.19
CA GLN A 442 -18.96 15.55 17.54
C GLN A 442 -20.22 14.70 17.76
N TYR A 443 -20.11 13.39 17.64
CA TYR A 443 -21.27 12.49 17.70
C TYR A 443 -21.48 11.85 19.08
N GLY A 444 -20.46 11.84 19.94
CA GLY A 444 -20.55 11.22 21.27
C GLY A 444 -20.95 9.75 21.17
N ASN A 445 -22.14 9.41 21.69
CA ASN A 445 -22.68 8.06 21.65
C ASN A 445 -23.78 7.90 20.57
N ASP A 446 -23.96 8.87 19.69
CA ASP A 446 -25.03 8.85 18.68
C ASP A 446 -24.55 8.16 17.38
N ALA A 447 -24.42 6.85 17.46
CA ALA A 447 -24.06 6.03 16.31
C ALA A 447 -25.10 6.11 15.17
N ALA A 448 -26.36 6.35 15.49
CA ALA A 448 -27.40 6.46 14.48
C ALA A 448 -27.24 7.74 13.63
N ALA A 449 -26.92 8.88 14.27
CA ALA A 449 -26.63 10.11 13.55
C ALA A 449 -25.38 9.99 12.67
N LEU A 450 -24.31 9.35 13.17
CA LEU A 450 -23.10 9.09 12.37
C LEU A 450 -23.41 8.14 11.20
N ALA A 451 -24.16 7.07 11.40
CA ALA A 451 -24.56 6.15 10.34
C ALA A 451 -25.39 6.82 9.24
N ALA A 452 -26.29 7.73 9.63
CA ALA A 452 -27.06 8.55 8.68
C ALA A 452 -26.14 9.51 7.89
N TYR A 453 -25.16 10.11 8.55
CA TYR A 453 -24.15 10.96 7.89
C TYR A 453 -23.30 10.14 6.90
N ILE A 454 -22.85 8.96 7.29
CA ILE A 454 -22.08 8.05 6.40
C ILE A 454 -22.87 7.72 5.12
N ALA A 455 -24.18 7.56 5.20
CA ALA A 455 -25.01 7.28 4.03
C ALA A 455 -25.12 8.46 3.06
N ALA A 456 -25.22 9.67 3.59
CA ALA A 456 -25.45 10.89 2.81
C ALA A 456 -24.67 12.07 3.44
N PRO A 457 -23.34 12.07 3.30
CA PRO A 457 -22.51 13.09 3.93
C PRO A 457 -22.74 14.46 3.31
N VAL A 458 -22.75 15.49 4.15
CA VAL A 458 -22.85 16.88 3.74
C VAL A 458 -21.55 17.58 4.12
N LYS A 459 -20.96 18.30 3.16
CA LYS A 459 -19.73 19.08 3.43
C LYS A 459 -20.03 20.23 4.40
N HIS A 460 -19.59 20.09 5.64
CA HIS A 460 -19.79 21.12 6.69
C HIS A 460 -18.65 22.12 6.78
N ARG A 461 -17.45 21.74 6.38
CA ARG A 461 -16.25 22.57 6.51
C ARG A 461 -15.57 22.73 5.15
N PRO A 462 -15.16 23.96 4.80
CA PRO A 462 -14.50 24.21 3.52
C PRO A 462 -13.09 23.62 3.42
N ASP A 463 -12.44 23.41 4.56
CA ASP A 463 -11.07 22.91 4.69
C ASP A 463 -10.94 21.37 4.61
N PHE A 464 -12.03 20.65 4.48
CA PHE A 464 -12.03 19.23 4.19
C PHE A 464 -12.67 18.94 2.83
N PRO A 465 -12.21 17.93 2.10
CA PRO A 465 -12.93 17.49 0.90
C PRO A 465 -14.33 16.97 1.24
N ALA A 466 -15.16 16.78 0.24
CA ALA A 466 -16.45 16.15 0.43
C ALA A 466 -16.23 14.66 0.67
N MET A 467 -16.73 14.12 1.77
CA MET A 467 -16.74 12.68 2.02
C MET A 467 -17.64 11.99 0.97
N PRO A 468 -17.18 10.93 0.29
CA PRO A 468 -18.05 10.16 -0.58
C PRO A 468 -19.15 9.43 0.22
N PRO A 469 -20.40 9.35 -0.28
CA PRO A 469 -21.45 8.61 0.39
C PRO A 469 -21.17 7.11 0.39
N GLN A 470 -21.45 6.45 1.51
CA GLN A 470 -21.33 5.00 1.68
C GLN A 470 -22.71 4.33 1.67
N ASP A 471 -23.56 4.73 0.73
CA ASP A 471 -24.94 4.26 0.60
C ASP A 471 -25.04 2.81 0.07
N HIS A 472 -23.96 2.30 -0.55
CA HIS A 472 -23.82 0.89 -0.93
C HIS A 472 -23.75 -0.07 0.27
N LEU A 473 -23.34 0.41 1.45
CA LEU A 473 -23.40 -0.36 2.69
C LEU A 473 -24.85 -0.44 3.18
N SER A 474 -25.27 -1.60 3.68
CA SER A 474 -26.58 -1.73 4.30
C SER A 474 -26.72 -0.82 5.52
N GLU A 475 -27.93 -0.38 5.87
CA GLU A 475 -28.19 0.45 7.06
C GLU A 475 -27.64 -0.21 8.34
N ALA A 476 -27.82 -1.53 8.47
CA ALA A 476 -27.31 -2.29 9.60
C ALA A 476 -25.76 -2.29 9.65
N MET A 477 -25.10 -2.34 8.49
CA MET A 477 -23.64 -2.28 8.43
C MET A 477 -23.15 -0.88 8.77
N ARG A 478 -23.73 0.18 8.21
CA ARG A 478 -23.39 1.57 8.56
C ARG A 478 -23.51 1.86 10.04
N LEU A 479 -24.57 1.34 10.69
CA LEU A 479 -24.75 1.49 12.13
C LEU A 479 -23.62 0.82 12.92
N LYS A 480 -23.26 -0.41 12.56
CA LYS A 480 -22.17 -1.15 13.23
C LYS A 480 -20.79 -0.49 13.00
N VAL A 481 -20.54 0.02 11.80
CA VAL A 481 -19.31 0.80 11.52
C VAL A 481 -19.27 2.08 12.36
N ALA A 482 -20.39 2.79 12.46
CA ALA A 482 -20.50 3.97 13.31
C ALA A 482 -20.27 3.64 14.78
N GLU A 483 -20.86 2.56 15.30
CA GLU A 483 -20.63 2.07 16.67
C GLU A 483 -19.15 1.74 16.88
N HIS A 484 -18.53 1.04 15.94
CA HIS A 484 -17.10 0.71 16.00
C HIS A 484 -16.24 1.98 16.00
N MET A 485 -16.47 2.91 15.07
CA MET A 485 -15.72 4.18 14.98
C MET A 485 -15.84 5.02 16.26
N LEU A 486 -17.00 5.03 16.92
CA LEU A 486 -17.20 5.74 18.17
C LEU A 486 -16.58 5.03 19.39
N ALA A 487 -16.30 3.74 19.29
CA ALA A 487 -15.73 2.93 20.36
C ALA A 487 -14.21 2.69 20.21
N VAL A 488 -13.65 2.86 19.02
CA VAL A 488 -12.22 2.61 18.77
C VAL A 488 -11.36 3.54 19.61
N SER A 489 -10.29 3.00 20.17
CA SER A 489 -9.24 3.71 20.89
C SER A 489 -7.90 3.32 20.33
N GLN A 490 -6.93 4.20 20.44
CA GLN A 490 -5.57 3.94 19.96
C GLN A 490 -4.90 2.83 20.78
#